data_3c0c07d5d5928f4b706b3b13c6aa95bb
#
_entry.id   3c0c07d5d5928f4b706b3b13c6aa95bb
#
_cell.length_a   1.000
_cell.length_b   1.000
_cell.length_c   1.000
_cell.angle_alpha   90.00
_cell.angle_beta   90.00
_cell.angle_gamma   90.00
#
_symmetry.space_group_name_H-M   'P 1'
#
loop_
_entity.id
_entity.type
_entity.pdbx_description
1 polymer ?
#
loop_
_entity_poly.entity_id
_entity_poly.type
_entity_poly.pdbx_seq_one_letter_code
_entity_poly.pdbx_strand_id
1 'polypeptide(L)'
;MDNKKKVRNLLLYLGIPILIIIITAAVLSTNKSTSPKTSELEQYFVQDMVDSFNIDYGSGQIEITLKEGMSPIKSTDSDSQSATTATQPATEQQKTQSNSKKSKIVVKGQLADIQRFLDDIKPYYNPASTDEIPHNLTRATDNSILMEMIPTLIIMIILIVAWVLIMKKMGGGGLGGKEMSFGKAKIKNTNDEKRKTTFDDVAGADEEKEELAEFLKAPEKYNKLGARIPKGVLLVGPPGTGKTLLARAVAGEAGVPFFSISGSDFVEMFVGVGASRVRDLFDQAKKNSPCIIFIDEIDAVGRQRGAGLGGGNDEREQTLNQLLVEMDGFGANEGVILIAATNRPDVLDPALMRPGRFDRQVVVSYPDVNGREAILRVHARKKPLAPDVNLKTIAKTTAGFTGADLENLMNEAAIISARDNRRFIR
;
A
#
# COMPACT_ATOMS: atom_id res chain seq x y z
N MET A 1 12.15 4.04 14.33
CA MET A 1 11.64 5.41 14.06
C MET A 1 10.36 5.45 13.20
N ASP A 2 9.90 4.34 12.64
CA ASP A 2 8.75 4.32 11.69
C ASP A 2 7.34 4.31 12.31
N ASN A 3 7.18 3.81 13.54
CA ASN A 3 5.85 3.74 14.16
C ASN A 3 5.27 5.12 14.53
N LYS A 4 6.08 6.10 14.88
CA LYS A 4 5.60 7.47 15.18
C LYS A 4 5.09 8.21 13.94
N LYS A 5 5.66 7.94 12.76
CA LYS A 5 5.17 8.51 11.48
C LYS A 5 3.85 7.88 11.04
N LYS A 6 3.67 6.56 11.24
CA LYS A 6 2.41 5.86 10.91
C LYS A 6 1.25 6.30 11.79
N VAL A 7 1.48 6.44 13.10
CA VAL A 7 0.45 6.92 14.05
C VAL A 7 0.08 8.39 13.77
N ARG A 8 1.04 9.26 13.44
CA ARG A 8 0.79 10.66 13.07
C ARG A 8 -0.04 10.78 11.78
N ASN A 9 0.24 9.95 10.81
CA ASN A 9 -0.51 9.92 9.56
C ASN A 9 -1.94 9.38 9.78
N LEU A 10 -2.11 8.34 10.59
CA LEU A 10 -3.44 7.80 10.94
C LEU A 10 -4.28 8.84 11.70
N LEU A 11 -3.67 9.58 12.64
CA LEU A 11 -4.33 10.69 13.36
C LEU A 11 -4.72 11.85 12.43
N LEU A 12 -3.92 12.16 11.42
CA LEU A 12 -4.26 13.16 10.39
C LEU A 12 -5.40 12.70 9.48
N TYR A 13 -5.43 11.44 9.08
CA TYR A 13 -6.44 10.90 8.14
C TYR A 13 -7.81 10.65 8.79
N LEU A 14 -7.86 10.25 10.06
CA LEU A 14 -9.09 10.06 10.81
C LEU A 14 -9.50 11.34 11.58
N GLY A 15 -8.54 12.10 12.09
CA GLY A 15 -8.80 13.28 12.91
C GLY A 15 -9.39 14.45 12.14
N ILE A 16 -8.93 14.70 10.89
CA ILE A 16 -9.42 15.82 10.08
C ILE A 16 -10.89 15.63 9.68
N PRO A 17 -11.36 14.48 9.15
CA PRO A 17 -12.78 14.27 8.86
C PRO A 17 -13.67 14.33 10.09
N ILE A 18 -13.23 13.77 11.22
CA ILE A 18 -13.96 13.82 12.48
C ILE A 18 -14.06 15.26 12.99
N LEU A 19 -12.99 16.04 12.90
CA LEU A 19 -13.00 17.45 13.29
C LEU A 19 -13.97 18.27 12.42
N ILE A 20 -14.01 18.02 11.12
CA ILE A 20 -14.93 18.67 10.18
C ILE A 20 -16.40 18.32 10.53
N ILE A 21 -16.69 17.05 10.85
CA ILE A 21 -18.04 16.63 11.27
C ILE A 21 -18.44 17.31 12.57
N ILE A 22 -17.54 17.44 13.53
CA ILE A 22 -17.79 18.12 14.81
C ILE A 22 -18.05 19.61 14.58
N ILE A 23 -17.25 20.28 13.74
CA ILE A 23 -17.43 21.70 13.41
C ILE A 23 -18.75 21.93 12.68
N THR A 24 -19.11 21.10 11.70
CA THR A 24 -20.39 21.22 10.99
C THR A 24 -21.58 20.95 11.91
N ALA A 25 -21.49 19.98 12.80
CA ALA A 25 -22.51 19.72 13.81
C ALA A 25 -22.63 20.87 14.82
N ALA A 26 -21.54 21.50 15.23
CA ALA A 26 -21.53 22.66 16.11
C ALA A 26 -22.13 23.90 15.44
N VAL A 27 -21.83 24.16 14.17
CA VAL A 27 -22.38 25.28 13.40
C VAL A 27 -23.88 25.09 13.16
N LEU A 28 -24.34 23.87 12.89
CA LEU A 28 -25.77 23.54 12.77
C LEU A 28 -26.52 23.64 14.13
N SER A 29 -25.83 23.41 15.24
CA SER A 29 -26.39 23.48 16.58
C SER A 29 -26.55 24.93 17.11
N THR A 30 -25.79 25.89 16.57
CA THR A 30 -25.85 27.31 17.02
C THR A 30 -26.97 28.14 16.41
N ASN A 31 -27.68 27.61 15.42
CA ASN A 31 -28.81 28.32 14.77
C ASN A 31 -30.18 27.99 15.39
N LYS A 32 -30.27 27.66 16.66
CA LYS A 32 -31.56 27.71 17.37
C LYS A 32 -31.90 29.15 17.75
N SER A 33 -32.49 29.92 16.81
CA SER A 33 -33.23 31.13 17.17
C SER A 33 -34.41 30.71 18.03
N THR A 34 -34.52 31.22 19.24
CA THR A 34 -35.69 31.11 20.08
C THR A 34 -36.80 31.91 19.42
N SER A 35 -37.64 31.25 18.59
CA SER A 35 -38.86 31.84 18.09
C SER A 35 -39.85 32.00 19.27
N PRO A 36 -40.57 33.16 19.37
CA PRO A 36 -41.58 33.39 20.40
C PRO A 36 -42.66 32.32 20.32
N LYS A 37 -43.22 31.93 21.46
CA LYS A 37 -44.31 30.94 21.56
C LYS A 37 -45.58 31.49 20.92
N THR A 38 -46.45 30.65 20.35
CA THR A 38 -47.69 31.01 19.71
C THR A 38 -48.57 31.89 20.63
N SER A 39 -48.64 31.60 21.92
CA SER A 39 -49.36 32.39 22.91
C SER A 39 -48.78 33.79 23.16
N GLU A 40 -47.50 34.01 22.91
CA GLU A 40 -46.88 35.34 22.99
C GLU A 40 -47.20 36.14 21.73
N LEU A 41 -47.32 35.48 20.58
CA LEU A 41 -47.74 36.12 19.33
C LEU A 41 -49.20 36.57 19.38
N GLU A 42 -50.11 35.81 20.01
CA GLU A 42 -51.49 36.17 20.25
C GLU A 42 -51.64 37.43 21.11
N GLN A 43 -50.76 37.60 22.12
CA GLN A 43 -50.81 38.80 22.99
C GLN A 43 -50.59 40.10 22.26
N TYR A 44 -49.85 40.13 21.15
CA TYR A 44 -49.72 41.33 20.32
C TYR A 44 -51.03 41.77 19.70
N PHE A 45 -51.91 40.83 19.35
CA PHE A 45 -53.25 41.11 18.82
C PHE A 45 -54.24 41.55 19.94
N VAL A 46 -54.17 40.86 21.09
CA VAL A 46 -55.02 41.18 22.26
C VAL A 46 -54.75 42.60 22.79
N GLN A 47 -53.49 43.05 22.71
CA GLN A 47 -53.06 44.37 23.20
C GLN A 47 -53.15 45.48 22.13
N ASP A 48 -53.76 45.22 20.98
CA ASP A 48 -53.91 46.13 19.85
C ASP A 48 -52.57 46.78 19.38
N MET A 49 -51.50 45.99 19.41
CA MET A 49 -50.15 46.44 19.05
C MET A 49 -49.81 46.22 17.58
N VAL A 50 -50.63 45.53 16.83
CA VAL A 50 -50.37 45.10 15.46
C VAL A 50 -50.81 46.15 14.44
N ASP A 51 -49.89 46.55 13.56
CA ASP A 51 -50.14 47.42 12.41
C ASP A 51 -50.48 46.60 11.14
N SER A 52 -49.75 45.53 10.92
CA SER A 52 -49.98 44.57 9.83
C SER A 52 -49.33 43.23 10.13
N PHE A 53 -49.82 42.17 9.52
CA PHE A 53 -49.18 40.85 9.65
C PHE A 53 -49.17 40.07 8.34
N ASN A 54 -48.21 39.19 8.19
CA ASN A 54 -48.06 38.29 7.05
C ASN A 54 -47.86 36.86 7.54
N ILE A 55 -48.63 35.92 7.00
CA ILE A 55 -48.53 34.50 7.32
C ILE A 55 -48.21 33.73 6.06
N ASP A 56 -47.13 32.93 6.12
CA ASP A 56 -46.81 31.98 5.08
C ASP A 56 -47.35 30.60 5.44
N TYR A 57 -48.34 30.14 4.71
CA TYR A 57 -48.97 28.82 4.90
C TYR A 57 -48.03 27.64 4.61
N GLY A 58 -46.96 27.82 3.81
CA GLY A 58 -46.03 26.74 3.47
C GLY A 58 -45.01 26.48 4.59
N SER A 59 -44.42 27.53 5.15
CA SER A 59 -43.40 27.45 6.19
C SER A 59 -43.92 27.56 7.62
N GLY A 60 -45.18 28.01 7.80
CA GLY A 60 -45.73 28.30 9.13
C GLY A 60 -45.15 29.56 9.77
N GLN A 61 -44.43 30.37 9.03
CA GLN A 61 -43.82 31.60 9.55
C GLN A 61 -44.85 32.74 9.59
N ILE A 62 -44.85 33.51 10.68
CA ILE A 62 -45.60 34.75 10.83
C ILE A 62 -44.64 35.92 11.03
N GLU A 63 -44.91 37.02 10.35
CA GLU A 63 -44.26 38.31 10.52
C GLU A 63 -45.27 39.33 10.96
N ILE A 64 -45.13 39.88 12.17
CA ILE A 64 -46.02 40.88 12.77
C ILE A 64 -45.29 42.20 12.77
N THR A 65 -45.85 43.21 12.13
CA THR A 65 -45.36 44.58 12.16
C THR A 65 -46.09 45.35 13.24
N LEU A 66 -45.38 45.94 14.20
CA LEU A 66 -45.94 46.65 15.31
C LEU A 66 -46.29 48.11 14.94
N LYS A 67 -47.29 48.65 15.58
CA LYS A 67 -47.70 50.10 15.48
C LYS A 67 -46.56 51.00 15.96
N GLU A 68 -46.43 52.19 15.44
CA GLU A 68 -45.39 53.15 15.78
C GLU A 68 -45.37 53.46 17.29
N GLY A 69 -44.14 53.26 17.90
CA GLY A 69 -43.92 53.54 19.33
C GLY A 69 -44.15 52.36 20.27
N MET A 70 -44.52 51.19 19.74
CA MET A 70 -44.63 49.96 20.53
C MET A 70 -43.34 49.20 20.56
N SER A 71 -43.03 48.54 21.70
CA SER A 71 -41.85 47.67 21.88
C SER A 71 -42.27 46.21 21.98
N PRO A 72 -41.44 45.24 21.53
CA PRO A 72 -41.73 43.82 21.66
C PRO A 72 -41.96 43.41 23.10
N ILE A 73 -42.91 42.52 23.35
CA ILE A 73 -43.19 41.94 24.67
C ILE A 73 -42.02 41.11 25.08
N LYS A 74 -41.40 41.41 26.26
CA LYS A 74 -40.32 40.59 26.81
C LYS A 74 -40.90 39.27 27.29
N SER A 75 -40.41 38.17 26.74
CA SER A 75 -40.72 36.81 27.22
C SER A 75 -40.25 36.68 28.67
N THR A 76 -41.16 36.34 29.55
CA THR A 76 -40.87 36.03 30.95
C THR A 76 -40.57 34.55 31.04
N ASP A 77 -39.30 34.19 30.89
CA ASP A 77 -38.75 32.96 31.46
C ASP A 77 -37.50 33.34 32.24
N SER A 78 -37.69 33.41 33.55
CA SER A 78 -36.66 33.48 34.56
C SER A 78 -35.88 32.13 34.59
N ASP A 79 -34.58 32.17 34.45
CA ASP A 79 -33.65 31.78 35.51
C ASP A 79 -32.19 31.79 35.03
N SER A 80 -31.41 32.44 35.91
CA SER A 80 -30.05 32.21 36.36
C SER A 80 -28.88 32.79 35.56
N GLN A 81 -28.46 33.92 36.09
CA GLN A 81 -27.09 34.26 36.53
C GLN A 81 -25.87 33.69 35.79
N SER A 82 -25.09 34.54 35.15
CA SER A 82 -23.81 34.99 35.77
C SER A 82 -23.16 36.09 34.92
N ALA A 83 -22.83 37.14 35.60
CA ALA A 83 -21.99 38.22 35.15
C ALA A 83 -20.53 37.76 34.93
N THR A 84 -19.85 38.30 33.97
CA THR A 84 -18.50 38.86 34.20
C THR A 84 -18.14 39.82 33.04
N THR A 85 -17.80 40.98 33.47
CA THR A 85 -17.18 42.17 32.92
C THR A 85 -15.90 41.87 32.12
N ALA A 86 -15.68 42.55 30.99
CA ALA A 86 -14.51 43.42 30.77
C ALA A 86 -14.36 43.82 29.28
N THR A 87 -14.53 45.10 29.07
CA THR A 87 -13.54 46.08 28.57
C THR A 87 -13.29 46.10 27.07
N GLN A 88 -13.72 47.22 26.51
CA GLN A 88 -13.38 47.84 25.23
C GLN A 88 -11.83 48.09 25.09
N PRO A 89 -11.30 48.43 23.90
CA PRO A 89 -11.51 49.79 23.41
C PRO A 89 -11.74 49.95 21.90
N ALA A 90 -12.19 51.12 21.62
CA ALA A 90 -12.57 51.79 20.40
C ALA A 90 -11.43 51.99 19.37
N THR A 91 -11.83 52.21 18.12
CA THR A 91 -11.35 53.32 17.27
C THR A 91 -12.21 53.39 15.99
N GLU A 92 -12.94 54.44 15.87
CA GLU A 92 -13.03 55.52 14.90
C GLU A 92 -13.51 55.23 13.47
N GLN A 93 -14.62 55.85 13.23
CA GLN A 93 -15.02 56.85 12.21
C GLN A 93 -15.16 56.40 10.75
N GLN A 94 -16.39 56.50 10.25
CA GLN A 94 -16.74 57.52 9.24
C GLN A 94 -18.25 57.69 9.07
N LYS A 95 -18.63 58.96 9.08
CA LYS A 95 -19.95 59.54 8.80
C LYS A 95 -20.41 59.25 7.37
N THR A 96 -21.74 59.01 7.20
CA THR A 96 -22.51 59.76 6.20
C THR A 96 -24.02 59.66 6.49
N GLN A 97 -24.59 60.76 6.77
CA GLN A 97 -25.94 61.31 6.55
C GLN A 97 -27.19 60.39 6.50
N SER A 98 -27.97 60.58 7.54
CA SER A 98 -29.39 60.85 7.60
C SER A 98 -30.29 60.53 6.39
N ASN A 99 -31.19 59.56 6.61
CA ASN A 99 -32.59 59.76 6.26
C ASN A 99 -33.41 59.01 7.33
N SER A 100 -34.12 59.74 8.17
CA SER A 100 -34.99 59.21 9.20
C SER A 100 -36.26 58.65 8.54
N LYS A 101 -36.22 57.34 8.20
CA LYS A 101 -37.39 56.48 8.15
C LYS A 101 -37.50 55.84 9.52
N LYS A 102 -38.50 56.24 10.32
CA LYS A 102 -38.87 55.51 11.53
C LYS A 102 -39.04 54.04 11.17
N SER A 103 -38.17 53.19 11.68
CA SER A 103 -38.17 51.77 11.42
C SER A 103 -39.33 51.15 12.22
N LYS A 104 -40.34 50.61 11.53
CA LYS A 104 -41.36 49.76 12.12
C LYS A 104 -40.67 48.47 12.62
N ILE A 105 -41.00 48.05 13.84
CA ILE A 105 -40.43 46.84 14.44
C ILE A 105 -41.21 45.62 13.91
N VAL A 106 -40.50 44.63 13.37
CA VAL A 106 -41.08 43.39 12.87
C VAL A 106 -40.72 42.26 13.82
N VAL A 107 -41.72 41.56 14.32
CA VAL A 107 -41.58 40.37 15.15
C VAL A 107 -41.82 39.13 14.28
N LYS A 108 -40.89 38.21 14.26
CA LYS A 108 -40.99 36.96 13.50
C LYS A 108 -41.22 35.78 14.45
N GLY A 109 -42.21 34.96 14.11
CA GLY A 109 -42.52 33.75 14.84
C GLY A 109 -42.81 32.55 13.94
N GLN A 110 -42.97 31.39 14.55
CA GLN A 110 -43.32 30.16 13.84
C GLN A 110 -44.57 29.56 14.48
N LEU A 111 -45.57 29.30 13.67
CA LEU A 111 -46.85 28.75 14.08
C LEU A 111 -46.89 27.26 13.84
N ALA A 112 -47.23 26.49 14.86
CA ALA A 112 -47.41 25.05 14.75
C ALA A 112 -48.76 24.67 14.09
N ASP A 113 -49.80 25.49 14.29
CA ASP A 113 -51.12 25.33 13.71
C ASP A 113 -51.67 26.71 13.31
N ILE A 114 -51.61 27.00 12.01
CA ILE A 114 -52.00 28.29 11.43
C ILE A 114 -53.51 28.50 11.56
N GLN A 115 -54.32 27.44 11.35
CA GLN A 115 -55.76 27.52 11.35
C GLN A 115 -56.29 27.89 12.73
N ARG A 116 -55.76 27.21 13.75
CA ARG A 116 -56.10 27.48 15.15
C ARG A 116 -55.72 28.89 15.56
N PHE A 117 -54.50 29.30 15.20
CA PHE A 117 -54.03 30.66 15.49
C PHE A 117 -54.92 31.73 14.86
N LEU A 118 -55.33 31.54 13.59
CA LEU A 118 -56.24 32.47 12.90
C LEU A 118 -57.61 32.51 13.56
N ASP A 119 -58.13 31.39 14.05
CA ASP A 119 -59.41 31.34 14.77
C ASP A 119 -59.29 32.04 16.12
N ASP A 120 -58.22 31.94 16.82
CA ASP A 120 -57.94 32.54 18.12
C ASP A 120 -57.80 34.11 18.00
N ILE A 121 -57.13 34.59 16.94
CA ILE A 121 -56.98 36.06 16.70
C ILE A 121 -58.15 36.70 15.97
N LYS A 122 -59.07 35.90 15.42
CA LYS A 122 -60.20 36.36 14.64
C LYS A 122 -61.03 37.46 15.32
N PRO A 123 -61.29 37.47 16.66
CA PRO A 123 -62.04 38.57 17.32
C PRO A 123 -61.27 39.90 17.30
N TYR A 124 -59.97 39.91 17.10
CA TYR A 124 -59.09 41.08 17.19
C TYR A 124 -58.75 41.66 15.82
N TYR A 125 -58.94 40.92 14.74
CA TYR A 125 -58.88 41.42 13.39
C TYR A 125 -60.22 41.09 12.69
N ASN A 126 -61.21 41.88 12.76
CA ASN A 126 -62.48 41.56 12.13
C ASN A 126 -62.56 42.21 10.72
N PRO A 127 -62.77 41.40 9.66
CA PRO A 127 -62.87 41.91 8.28
C PRO A 127 -64.08 42.76 8.02
N ALA A 128 -64.99 42.96 9.00
CA ALA A 128 -66.21 43.72 8.87
C ALA A 128 -66.19 45.10 9.56
N SER A 129 -65.10 45.51 10.23
CA SER A 129 -64.92 46.80 10.88
C SER A 129 -64.03 47.73 10.04
N THR A 130 -64.29 49.07 10.19
CA THR A 130 -63.57 50.12 9.43
C THR A 130 -62.10 50.25 9.73
N ASP A 131 -61.60 49.51 10.72
CA ASP A 131 -60.18 49.45 11.13
C ASP A 131 -59.58 48.04 10.92
N GLU A 132 -59.66 47.55 9.71
CA GLU A 132 -59.11 46.26 9.31
C GLU A 132 -57.56 46.26 9.35
N ILE A 133 -57.01 45.35 10.12
CA ILE A 133 -55.55 45.19 10.15
C ILE A 133 -55.08 44.60 8.80
N PRO A 134 -54.22 45.28 8.03
CA PRO A 134 -53.70 44.76 6.77
C PRO A 134 -53.00 43.44 6.95
N HIS A 135 -53.46 42.43 6.28
CA HIS A 135 -52.83 41.08 6.35
C HIS A 135 -52.64 40.52 4.95
N ASN A 136 -51.58 39.72 4.82
CA ASN A 136 -51.29 38.99 3.59
C ASN A 136 -51.08 37.50 3.92
N LEU A 137 -51.82 36.66 3.24
CA LEU A 137 -51.76 35.20 3.38
C LEU A 137 -51.12 34.65 2.11
N THR A 138 -49.83 34.41 2.17
CA THR A 138 -49.07 33.89 1.03
C THR A 138 -48.89 32.39 1.14
N ARG A 139 -49.02 31.70 0.01
CA ARG A 139 -48.60 30.31 -0.13
C ARG A 139 -47.28 30.32 -0.88
N ALA A 140 -46.18 30.25 -0.14
CA ALA A 140 -44.86 30.15 -0.80
C ALA A 140 -44.80 28.86 -1.60
N THR A 141 -44.45 28.98 -2.86
CA THR A 141 -44.06 27.80 -3.67
C THR A 141 -42.72 27.27 -3.13
N ASP A 142 -42.69 25.97 -2.89
CA ASP A 142 -41.60 25.19 -2.26
C ASP A 142 -40.22 25.29 -2.92
N ASN A 143 -39.67 26.46 -3.14
CA ASN A 143 -38.30 26.63 -3.60
C ASN A 143 -37.28 26.80 -2.44
N SER A 144 -37.77 26.88 -1.20
CA SER A 144 -36.89 27.08 -0.02
C SER A 144 -36.05 25.86 0.27
N ILE A 145 -36.55 24.64 0.07
CA ILE A 145 -35.85 23.38 0.31
C ILE A 145 -34.63 23.26 -0.63
N LEU A 146 -34.77 23.66 -1.89
CA LEU A 146 -33.65 23.66 -2.84
C LEU A 146 -32.58 24.69 -2.47
N MET A 147 -32.96 25.88 -2.01
CA MET A 147 -32.03 26.93 -1.56
C MET A 147 -31.30 26.55 -0.27
N GLU A 148 -31.95 25.85 0.65
CA GLU A 148 -31.33 25.35 1.89
C GLU A 148 -30.39 24.18 1.65
N MET A 149 -30.59 23.38 0.60
CA MET A 149 -29.71 22.28 0.23
C MET A 149 -28.49 22.70 -0.58
N ILE A 150 -28.47 23.88 -1.22
CA ILE A 150 -27.33 24.34 -2.02
C ILE A 150 -26.02 24.39 -1.23
N PRO A 151 -25.94 24.95 -0.01
CA PRO A 151 -24.71 24.99 0.77
C PRO A 151 -24.19 23.58 1.12
N THR A 152 -25.07 22.66 1.46
CA THR A 152 -24.71 21.29 1.79
C THR A 152 -24.19 20.51 0.57
N LEU A 153 -24.81 20.73 -0.61
CA LEU A 153 -24.35 20.16 -1.87
C LEU A 153 -22.96 20.71 -2.28
N ILE A 154 -22.73 22.00 -2.10
CA ILE A 154 -21.41 22.63 -2.38
C ILE A 154 -20.34 22.03 -1.46
N ILE A 155 -20.61 21.88 -0.16
CA ILE A 155 -19.69 21.26 0.79
C ILE A 155 -19.41 19.81 0.39
N MET A 156 -20.43 19.04 0.00
CA MET A 156 -20.29 17.66 -0.44
C MET A 156 -19.43 17.55 -1.71
N ILE A 157 -19.62 18.43 -2.68
CA ILE A 157 -18.81 18.49 -3.91
C ILE A 157 -17.37 18.84 -3.58
N ILE A 158 -17.12 19.81 -2.69
CA ILE A 158 -15.76 20.18 -2.25
C ILE A 158 -15.08 18.99 -1.57
N LEU A 159 -15.80 18.24 -0.70
CA LEU A 159 -15.29 17.05 -0.05
C LEU A 159 -14.96 15.93 -1.04
N ILE A 160 -15.81 15.70 -2.04
CA ILE A 160 -15.58 14.71 -3.09
C ILE A 160 -14.35 15.11 -3.93
N VAL A 161 -14.25 16.39 -4.33
CA VAL A 161 -13.08 16.90 -5.09
C VAL A 161 -11.80 16.79 -4.26
N ALA A 162 -11.85 17.18 -2.99
CA ALA A 162 -10.72 17.03 -2.07
C ALA A 162 -10.33 15.55 -1.91
N TRP A 163 -11.31 14.66 -1.77
CA TRP A 163 -11.09 13.22 -1.69
C TRP A 163 -10.46 12.64 -2.97
N VAL A 164 -10.96 13.05 -4.14
CA VAL A 164 -10.38 12.66 -5.44
C VAL A 164 -8.96 13.22 -5.62
N LEU A 165 -8.70 14.46 -5.20
CA LEU A 165 -7.36 15.06 -5.24
C LEU A 165 -6.38 14.38 -4.28
N ILE A 166 -6.84 14.02 -3.08
CA ILE A 166 -6.08 13.23 -2.11
C ILE A 166 -5.82 11.83 -2.68
N MET A 167 -6.83 11.19 -3.26
CA MET A 167 -6.67 9.90 -3.96
C MET A 167 -5.71 10.00 -5.16
N LYS A 168 -5.77 11.06 -5.96
CA LYS A 168 -4.83 11.31 -7.06
C LYS A 168 -3.40 11.57 -6.57
N LYS A 169 -3.23 12.31 -5.48
CA LYS A 169 -1.92 12.57 -4.86
C LYS A 169 -1.37 11.35 -4.11
N MET A 170 -2.25 10.49 -3.60
CA MET A 170 -1.93 9.15 -3.08
C MET A 170 -1.90 8.08 -4.17
N GLY A 171 -2.51 8.31 -5.32
CA GLY A 171 -2.66 7.39 -6.46
C GLY A 171 -1.42 7.23 -7.33
N GLY A 172 -0.33 7.97 -7.02
CA GLY A 172 1.03 7.56 -7.40
C GLY A 172 1.57 6.42 -6.50
N GLY A 173 0.81 6.01 -5.47
CA GLY A 173 1.09 4.92 -4.55
C GLY A 173 -0.22 4.38 -3.98
N GLY A 174 -1.07 3.80 -4.85
CA GLY A 174 -2.44 3.39 -4.55
C GLY A 174 -2.58 2.51 -3.31
N LEU A 175 -3.65 2.78 -2.54
CA LEU A 175 -4.12 1.95 -1.42
C LEU A 175 -4.47 0.51 -1.87
N GLY A 176 -4.64 0.27 -3.18
CA GLY A 176 -4.84 -1.05 -3.78
C GLY A 176 -3.56 -1.74 -4.27
N GLY A 177 -2.40 -1.02 -4.38
CA GLY A 177 -1.19 -1.57 -4.98
C GLY A 177 -0.16 -2.14 -3.99
N LYS A 178 -0.22 -1.77 -2.71
CA LYS A 178 0.73 -2.31 -1.71
C LYS A 178 0.20 -3.47 -0.90
N GLU A 179 -1.10 -3.58 -0.71
CA GLU A 179 -1.69 -4.73 0.01
C GLU A 179 -1.87 -5.98 -0.87
N MET A 180 -1.93 -5.82 -2.21
CA MET A 180 -1.91 -6.97 -3.13
C MET A 180 -0.51 -7.48 -3.50
N SER A 181 0.56 -6.96 -2.90
CA SER A 181 1.92 -7.43 -3.18
C SER A 181 2.37 -8.63 -2.33
N PHE A 182 1.52 -9.17 -1.46
CA PHE A 182 1.85 -10.37 -0.67
C PHE A 182 2.10 -11.61 -1.55
N GLY A 183 1.52 -11.67 -2.74
CA GLY A 183 1.72 -12.76 -3.69
C GLY A 183 2.83 -12.54 -4.73
N LYS A 184 3.50 -11.36 -4.75
CA LYS A 184 4.58 -11.11 -5.71
C LYS A 184 5.90 -11.68 -5.20
N ALA A 185 6.59 -12.40 -6.07
CA ALA A 185 7.91 -12.93 -5.79
C ALA A 185 8.92 -11.77 -5.60
N LYS A 186 9.71 -11.83 -4.52
CA LYS A 186 10.87 -10.95 -4.35
C LYS A 186 12.04 -11.45 -5.20
N ILE A 187 11.93 -11.32 -6.50
CA ILE A 187 12.92 -11.79 -7.44
C ILE A 187 14.12 -10.85 -7.42
N LYS A 188 15.30 -11.39 -7.18
CA LYS A 188 16.55 -10.65 -7.39
C LYS A 188 16.87 -10.70 -8.89
N ASN A 189 16.72 -9.57 -9.55
CA ASN A 189 17.12 -9.42 -10.95
C ASN A 189 18.57 -8.91 -10.99
N THR A 190 19.48 -9.72 -11.48
CA THR A 190 20.92 -9.40 -11.53
C THR A 190 21.28 -8.48 -12.70
N ASN A 191 20.30 -8.06 -13.52
CA ASN A 191 20.55 -7.12 -14.61
C ASN A 191 21.04 -5.74 -14.12
N ASP A 192 20.78 -5.38 -12.84
CA ASP A 192 21.20 -4.12 -12.23
C ASP A 192 22.63 -4.19 -11.63
N GLU A 193 23.27 -5.35 -11.62
CA GLU A 193 24.65 -5.47 -11.13
C GLU A 193 25.63 -4.87 -12.14
N LYS A 194 26.42 -3.91 -11.70
CA LYS A 194 27.41 -3.19 -12.52
C LYS A 194 28.47 -4.08 -13.16
N ARG A 195 28.64 -5.31 -12.69
CA ARG A 195 29.55 -6.32 -13.20
C ARG A 195 28.87 -7.69 -13.28
N LYS A 196 28.78 -8.24 -14.48
CA LYS A 196 28.29 -9.60 -14.69
C LYS A 196 29.34 -10.61 -14.19
N THR A 197 28.90 -11.61 -13.44
CA THR A 197 29.73 -12.78 -13.04
C THR A 197 29.90 -13.66 -14.28
N THR A 198 31.13 -14.03 -14.61
CA THR A 198 31.48 -14.88 -15.74
C THR A 198 32.21 -16.14 -15.29
N PHE A 199 32.51 -17.04 -16.20
CA PHE A 199 33.31 -18.26 -15.86
C PHE A 199 34.70 -17.95 -15.33
N ASP A 200 35.25 -16.76 -15.60
CA ASP A 200 36.54 -16.31 -15.03
C ASP A 200 36.48 -16.09 -13.51
N ASP A 201 35.26 -15.86 -12.98
CA ASP A 201 35.04 -15.68 -11.54
C ASP A 201 34.80 -17.03 -10.82
N VAL A 202 34.57 -18.11 -11.59
CA VAL A 202 34.39 -19.49 -11.08
C VAL A 202 35.65 -20.28 -11.33
N ALA A 203 36.39 -20.58 -10.28
CA ALA A 203 37.60 -21.41 -10.36
C ALA A 203 37.28 -22.89 -10.14
N GLY A 204 37.88 -23.77 -10.93
CA GLY A 204 37.53 -25.20 -10.95
C GLY A 204 36.20 -25.49 -11.60
N ALA A 205 35.68 -26.69 -11.42
CA ALA A 205 34.41 -27.14 -11.98
C ALA A 205 34.35 -26.99 -13.52
N ASP A 206 35.45 -27.33 -14.19
CA ASP A 206 35.57 -27.07 -15.64
C ASP A 206 34.68 -27.99 -16.46
N GLU A 207 34.45 -29.22 -16.03
CA GLU A 207 33.52 -30.17 -16.64
C GLU A 207 32.08 -29.68 -16.52
N GLU A 208 31.68 -29.22 -15.32
CA GLU A 208 30.36 -28.71 -15.04
C GLU A 208 30.08 -27.39 -15.81
N LYS A 209 31.11 -26.54 -15.96
CA LYS A 209 31.02 -25.32 -16.77
C LYS A 209 30.79 -25.64 -18.25
N GLU A 210 31.55 -26.59 -18.79
CA GLU A 210 31.43 -27.00 -20.20
C GLU A 210 30.07 -27.60 -20.45
N GLU A 211 29.60 -28.50 -19.57
CA GLU A 211 28.31 -29.15 -19.67
C GLU A 211 27.15 -28.12 -19.68
N LEU A 212 27.19 -27.14 -18.78
CA LEU A 212 26.16 -26.11 -18.69
C LEU A 212 26.24 -25.08 -19.83
N ALA A 213 27.45 -24.70 -20.26
CA ALA A 213 27.67 -23.72 -21.30
C ALA A 213 27.26 -24.24 -22.68
N GLU A 214 27.44 -25.50 -22.94
CA GLU A 214 27.21 -26.12 -24.24
C GLU A 214 25.74 -25.98 -24.68
N PHE A 215 24.81 -26.22 -23.77
CA PHE A 215 23.38 -26.10 -24.03
C PHE A 215 22.91 -24.65 -24.30
N LEU A 216 23.59 -23.67 -23.72
CA LEU A 216 23.21 -22.26 -23.81
C LEU A 216 23.87 -21.55 -24.98
N LYS A 217 25.14 -21.91 -25.30
CA LYS A 217 25.90 -21.25 -26.38
C LYS A 217 25.53 -21.71 -27.78
N ALA A 218 25.06 -22.95 -27.95
CA ALA A 218 24.82 -23.52 -29.26
C ALA A 218 23.51 -24.35 -29.35
N PRO A 219 22.34 -23.81 -29.00
CA PRO A 219 21.08 -24.56 -29.04
C PRO A 219 20.74 -25.09 -30.43
N GLU A 220 21.16 -24.39 -31.48
CA GLU A 220 20.92 -24.80 -32.87
C GLU A 220 21.63 -26.10 -33.27
N LYS A 221 22.80 -26.41 -32.65
CA LYS A 221 23.50 -27.67 -32.89
C LYS A 221 22.65 -28.90 -32.54
N TYR A 222 21.99 -28.80 -31.38
CA TYR A 222 21.15 -29.88 -30.87
C TYR A 222 19.86 -30.02 -31.68
N ASN A 223 19.22 -28.88 -32.00
CA ASN A 223 18.01 -28.87 -32.83
C ASN A 223 18.24 -29.48 -34.20
N LYS A 224 19.40 -29.25 -34.84
CA LYS A 224 19.73 -29.85 -36.18
C LYS A 224 19.87 -31.37 -36.13
N LEU A 225 20.27 -31.91 -34.97
CA LEU A 225 20.38 -33.35 -34.75
C LEU A 225 19.11 -33.98 -34.19
N GLY A 226 18.03 -33.18 -34.01
CA GLY A 226 16.79 -33.64 -33.39
C GLY A 226 16.85 -33.88 -31.90
N ALA A 227 17.94 -33.43 -31.22
CA ALA A 227 18.06 -33.54 -29.77
C ALA A 227 17.21 -32.47 -29.10
N ARG A 228 16.59 -32.83 -27.99
CA ARG A 228 15.83 -31.91 -27.13
C ARG A 228 16.78 -31.19 -26.18
N ILE A 229 16.74 -29.87 -26.16
CA ILE A 229 17.44 -29.07 -25.14
C ILE A 229 16.79 -29.33 -23.78
N PRO A 230 17.56 -29.59 -22.71
CA PRO A 230 16.99 -29.77 -21.41
C PRO A 230 16.29 -28.50 -20.94
N LYS A 231 15.06 -28.63 -20.43
CA LYS A 231 14.30 -27.50 -19.90
C LYS A 231 14.75 -27.10 -18.51
N GLY A 232 15.25 -28.08 -17.74
CA GLY A 232 15.68 -27.88 -16.37
C GLY A 232 16.95 -28.64 -16.05
N VAL A 233 17.81 -27.98 -15.29
CA VAL A 233 19.06 -28.54 -14.77
C VAL A 233 19.04 -28.49 -13.25
N LEU A 234 19.34 -29.60 -12.60
CA LEU A 234 19.47 -29.69 -11.15
C LEU A 234 20.96 -29.76 -10.76
N LEU A 235 21.43 -28.72 -10.06
CA LEU A 235 22.76 -28.69 -9.45
C LEU A 235 22.71 -29.38 -8.08
N VAL A 236 23.47 -30.44 -7.93
CA VAL A 236 23.53 -31.24 -6.70
C VAL A 236 24.92 -31.20 -6.13
N GLY A 237 25.08 -31.10 -4.82
CA GLY A 237 26.38 -31.18 -4.17
C GLY A 237 26.41 -30.63 -2.76
N PRO A 238 27.51 -30.80 -2.02
CA PRO A 238 27.67 -30.27 -0.67
C PRO A 238 27.48 -28.76 -0.59
N PRO A 239 27.11 -28.21 0.58
CA PRO A 239 27.05 -26.76 0.77
C PRO A 239 28.44 -26.13 0.56
N GLY A 240 28.49 -24.89 0.07
CA GLY A 240 29.72 -24.14 -0.14
C GLY A 240 30.55 -24.53 -1.39
N THR A 241 30.06 -25.44 -2.23
CA THR A 241 30.78 -25.85 -3.48
C THR A 241 30.58 -24.86 -4.64
N GLY A 242 29.76 -23.80 -4.48
CA GLY A 242 29.62 -22.74 -5.47
C GLY A 242 28.50 -22.93 -6.47
N LYS A 243 27.46 -23.75 -6.19
CA LYS A 243 26.32 -24.01 -7.08
C LYS A 243 25.63 -22.72 -7.54
N THR A 244 25.31 -21.82 -6.63
CA THR A 244 24.68 -20.51 -6.91
C THR A 244 25.60 -19.61 -7.76
N LEU A 245 26.93 -19.64 -7.49
CA LEU A 245 27.91 -18.88 -8.25
C LEU A 245 28.01 -19.41 -9.68
N LEU A 246 28.03 -20.74 -9.84
CA LEU A 246 28.08 -21.40 -11.13
C LEU A 246 26.87 -21.07 -11.98
N ALA A 247 25.66 -21.17 -11.42
CA ALA A 247 24.41 -20.81 -12.13
C ALA A 247 24.41 -19.33 -12.59
N ARG A 248 24.91 -18.42 -11.75
CA ARG A 248 25.05 -17.00 -12.10
C ARG A 248 26.09 -16.78 -13.20
N ALA A 249 27.20 -17.49 -13.15
CA ALA A 249 28.24 -17.38 -14.17
C ALA A 249 27.77 -17.87 -15.53
N VAL A 250 26.98 -18.94 -15.55
CA VAL A 250 26.34 -19.47 -16.77
C VAL A 250 25.45 -18.40 -17.43
N ALA A 251 24.65 -17.70 -16.65
CA ALA A 251 23.79 -16.62 -17.17
C ALA A 251 24.62 -15.44 -17.68
N GLY A 252 25.69 -15.08 -16.96
CA GLY A 252 26.61 -14.01 -17.37
C GLY A 252 27.36 -14.33 -18.66
N GLU A 253 27.80 -15.57 -18.81
CA GLU A 253 28.47 -16.05 -20.01
C GLU A 253 27.54 -16.12 -21.23
N ALA A 254 26.28 -16.53 -21.00
CA ALA A 254 25.25 -16.55 -22.01
C ALA A 254 24.70 -15.15 -22.35
N GLY A 255 24.98 -14.15 -21.49
CA GLY A 255 24.49 -12.77 -21.68
C GLY A 255 23.00 -12.58 -21.49
N VAL A 256 22.33 -13.53 -20.79
CA VAL A 256 20.88 -13.52 -20.58
C VAL A 256 20.51 -13.04 -19.17
N PRO A 257 19.27 -12.54 -18.95
CA PRO A 257 18.74 -12.19 -17.64
C PRO A 257 18.75 -13.38 -16.68
N PHE A 258 19.04 -13.10 -15.41
CA PHE A 258 19.10 -14.11 -14.33
C PHE A 258 18.12 -13.76 -13.22
N PHE A 259 17.09 -14.58 -13.05
CA PHE A 259 16.06 -14.45 -12.02
C PHE A 259 16.34 -15.43 -10.90
N SER A 260 16.75 -14.95 -9.73
CA SER A 260 17.10 -15.79 -8.57
C SER A 260 16.10 -15.66 -7.45
N ILE A 261 15.69 -16.81 -6.92
CA ILE A 261 14.82 -16.94 -5.75
C ILE A 261 15.28 -18.12 -4.89
N SER A 262 15.04 -18.05 -3.57
CA SER A 262 15.21 -19.22 -2.70
C SER A 262 13.93 -20.04 -2.64
N GLY A 263 14.05 -21.37 -2.61
CA GLY A 263 12.93 -22.27 -2.37
C GLY A 263 12.19 -21.95 -1.07
N SER A 264 12.89 -21.46 -0.05
CA SER A 264 12.29 -21.00 1.20
C SER A 264 11.36 -19.79 1.04
N ASP A 265 11.58 -18.94 0.02
CA ASP A 265 10.73 -17.77 -0.26
C ASP A 265 9.32 -18.17 -0.77
N PHE A 266 9.16 -19.41 -1.19
CA PHE A 266 7.86 -19.94 -1.60
C PHE A 266 7.06 -20.53 -0.42
N VAL A 267 7.71 -20.81 0.71
CA VAL A 267 7.06 -21.39 1.89
C VAL A 267 6.55 -20.27 2.79
N GLU A 268 5.24 -20.11 2.83
CA GLU A 268 4.57 -19.08 3.64
C GLU A 268 3.50 -19.72 4.54
N MET A 269 3.05 -18.97 5.55
CA MET A 269 1.99 -19.44 6.45
C MET A 269 0.59 -19.38 5.84
N PHE A 270 0.42 -18.64 4.73
CA PHE A 270 -0.86 -18.44 4.08
C PHE A 270 -1.00 -19.30 2.83
N VAL A 271 -2.05 -20.11 2.79
CA VAL A 271 -2.34 -21.02 1.68
C VAL A 271 -2.49 -20.24 0.36
N GLY A 272 -1.81 -20.70 -0.68
CA GLY A 272 -1.87 -20.16 -2.04
C GLY A 272 -0.90 -19.02 -2.34
N VAL A 273 -0.20 -18.46 -1.36
CA VAL A 273 0.78 -17.38 -1.57
C VAL A 273 2.01 -17.92 -2.31
N GLY A 274 2.52 -19.08 -1.91
CA GLY A 274 3.65 -19.74 -2.58
C GLY A 274 3.34 -20.05 -4.04
N ALA A 275 2.19 -20.64 -4.31
CA ALA A 275 1.73 -20.92 -5.68
C ALA A 275 1.57 -19.64 -6.53
N SER A 276 1.13 -18.53 -5.94
CA SER A 276 1.06 -17.23 -6.62
C SER A 276 2.44 -16.68 -6.96
N ARG A 277 3.43 -16.83 -6.06
CA ARG A 277 4.81 -16.42 -6.32
C ARG A 277 5.47 -17.23 -7.42
N VAL A 278 5.20 -18.54 -7.46
CA VAL A 278 5.66 -19.40 -8.57
C VAL A 278 5.13 -18.86 -9.89
N ARG A 279 3.82 -18.63 -10.03
CA ARG A 279 3.24 -18.07 -11.25
C ARG A 279 3.86 -16.74 -11.63
N ASP A 280 4.00 -15.81 -10.68
CA ASP A 280 4.59 -14.49 -10.93
C ASP A 280 6.04 -14.58 -11.43
N LEU A 281 6.86 -15.49 -10.85
CA LEU A 281 8.22 -15.75 -11.29
C LEU A 281 8.28 -16.21 -12.75
N PHE A 282 7.45 -17.21 -13.09
CA PHE A 282 7.42 -17.77 -14.43
C PHE A 282 6.84 -16.80 -15.47
N ASP A 283 5.83 -16.00 -15.10
CA ASP A 283 5.29 -14.93 -15.95
C ASP A 283 6.32 -13.82 -16.22
N GLN A 284 7.14 -13.47 -15.22
CA GLN A 284 8.22 -12.51 -15.42
C GLN A 284 9.33 -13.06 -16.30
N ALA A 285 9.67 -14.33 -16.16
CA ALA A 285 10.65 -15.00 -17.00
C ALA A 285 10.19 -15.07 -18.46
N LYS A 286 8.94 -15.46 -18.71
CA LYS A 286 8.35 -15.49 -20.07
C LYS A 286 8.42 -14.12 -20.75
N LYS A 287 8.16 -13.03 -20.02
CA LYS A 287 8.24 -11.66 -20.54
C LYS A 287 9.65 -11.20 -20.88
N ASN A 288 10.67 -11.82 -20.28
CA ASN A 288 12.08 -11.46 -20.41
C ASN A 288 12.91 -12.56 -21.11
N SER A 289 12.26 -13.45 -21.85
CA SER A 289 12.94 -14.49 -22.61
C SER A 289 13.82 -13.89 -23.73
N PRO A 290 15.03 -14.45 -23.99
CA PRO A 290 15.63 -15.61 -23.32
C PRO A 290 16.20 -15.26 -21.92
N CYS A 291 15.98 -16.15 -20.92
CA CYS A 291 16.43 -15.92 -19.57
C CYS A 291 16.69 -17.22 -18.79
N ILE A 292 17.36 -17.12 -17.66
CA ILE A 292 17.55 -18.21 -16.70
C ILE A 292 16.77 -17.92 -15.42
N ILE A 293 15.96 -18.89 -14.98
CA ILE A 293 15.37 -18.93 -13.64
C ILE A 293 16.30 -19.80 -12.76
N PHE A 294 16.68 -19.29 -11.61
CA PHE A 294 17.44 -20.04 -10.63
C PHE A 294 16.67 -20.16 -9.31
N ILE A 295 16.46 -21.40 -8.87
CA ILE A 295 15.84 -21.71 -7.59
C ILE A 295 16.88 -22.35 -6.68
N ASP A 296 17.34 -21.61 -5.68
CA ASP A 296 18.24 -22.16 -4.66
C ASP A 296 17.45 -22.91 -3.60
N GLU A 297 18.07 -23.91 -2.97
CA GLU A 297 17.43 -24.72 -1.91
C GLU A 297 16.05 -25.27 -2.32
N ILE A 298 15.97 -25.87 -3.52
CA ILE A 298 14.71 -26.38 -4.06
C ILE A 298 14.05 -27.42 -3.14
N ASP A 299 14.82 -28.10 -2.29
CA ASP A 299 14.36 -29.07 -1.30
C ASP A 299 13.44 -28.43 -0.23
N ALA A 300 13.46 -27.10 -0.06
CA ALA A 300 12.51 -26.43 0.81
C ALA A 300 11.05 -26.59 0.32
N VAL A 301 10.82 -26.65 -0.98
CA VAL A 301 9.51 -26.82 -1.63
C VAL A 301 9.32 -28.22 -2.20
N GLY A 302 10.37 -28.76 -2.79
CA GLY A 302 10.37 -30.00 -3.57
C GLY A 302 10.45 -31.28 -2.78
N ARG A 303 10.24 -31.28 -1.47
CA ARG A 303 10.35 -32.46 -0.63
C ARG A 303 9.23 -33.46 -0.86
N GLN A 304 9.54 -34.78 -0.78
CA GLN A 304 8.59 -35.89 -0.91
C GLN A 304 7.38 -35.74 0.04
N ARG A 305 6.23 -36.20 -0.43
CA ARG A 305 4.97 -36.24 0.30
C ARG A 305 5.00 -37.28 1.42
N GLY A 306 4.40 -36.98 2.54
CA GLY A 306 4.08 -38.00 3.58
C GLY A 306 5.02 -38.07 4.78
N ALA A 307 5.97 -37.16 4.98
CA ALA A 307 6.88 -37.20 6.14
C ALA A 307 6.47 -36.34 7.34
N GLY A 308 5.20 -35.89 7.46
CA GLY A 308 4.78 -35.06 8.58
C GLY A 308 3.28 -35.02 8.80
N LEU A 309 2.85 -35.37 10.00
CA LEU A 309 1.49 -35.17 10.54
C LEU A 309 1.36 -33.68 10.97
N GLY A 310 0.90 -32.78 10.08
CA GLY A 310 0.64 -31.39 10.48
C GLY A 310 0.25 -30.49 9.30
N GLY A 311 -0.68 -29.55 9.54
CA GLY A 311 -1.31 -28.67 8.55
C GLY A 311 -0.43 -27.66 7.79
N GLY A 312 0.90 -27.75 7.88
CA GLY A 312 1.85 -26.96 7.08
C GLY A 312 2.26 -27.61 5.76
N ASN A 313 1.77 -28.83 5.49
CA ASN A 313 2.14 -29.59 4.29
C ASN A 313 1.31 -29.20 3.07
N ASP A 314 0.06 -28.78 3.27
CA ASP A 314 -0.90 -28.48 2.18
C ASP A 314 -0.42 -27.30 1.31
N GLU A 315 0.11 -26.25 1.93
CA GLU A 315 0.63 -25.08 1.22
C GLU A 315 1.86 -25.44 0.39
N ARG A 316 2.79 -26.20 0.98
CA ARG A 316 4.00 -26.67 0.29
C ARG A 316 3.64 -27.59 -0.88
N GLU A 317 2.70 -28.52 -0.72
CA GLU A 317 2.23 -29.40 -1.78
C GLU A 317 1.54 -28.62 -2.91
N GLN A 318 0.73 -27.62 -2.56
CA GLN A 318 0.11 -26.74 -3.55
C GLN A 318 1.14 -25.96 -4.34
N THR A 319 2.18 -25.46 -3.67
CA THR A 319 3.29 -24.74 -4.30
C THR A 319 4.10 -25.63 -5.21
N LEU A 320 4.44 -26.85 -4.75
CA LEU A 320 5.12 -27.86 -5.58
C LEU A 320 4.30 -28.20 -6.82
N ASN A 321 2.99 -28.47 -6.64
CA ASN A 321 2.12 -28.79 -7.78
C ASN A 321 2.08 -27.62 -8.78
N GLN A 322 2.03 -26.37 -8.30
CA GLN A 322 2.08 -25.22 -9.20
C GLN A 322 3.41 -25.14 -9.94
N LEU A 323 4.55 -25.40 -9.26
CA LEU A 323 5.87 -25.44 -9.90
C LEU A 323 5.90 -26.48 -11.01
N LEU A 324 5.38 -27.70 -10.75
CA LEU A 324 5.31 -28.75 -11.76
C LEU A 324 4.43 -28.36 -12.95
N VAL A 325 3.31 -27.69 -12.71
CA VAL A 325 2.41 -27.18 -13.77
C VAL A 325 3.12 -26.14 -14.64
N GLU A 326 3.83 -25.18 -14.01
CA GLU A 326 4.57 -24.16 -14.76
C GLU A 326 5.70 -24.79 -15.58
N MET A 327 6.43 -25.75 -15.03
CA MET A 327 7.50 -26.47 -15.75
C MET A 327 6.94 -27.24 -16.96
N ASP A 328 5.81 -27.92 -16.80
CA ASP A 328 5.17 -28.67 -17.89
C ASP A 328 4.57 -27.71 -18.94
N GLY A 329 4.15 -26.51 -18.52
CA GLY A 329 3.60 -25.46 -19.37
C GLY A 329 4.61 -24.76 -20.28
N PHE A 330 5.92 -24.95 -20.09
CA PHE A 330 6.94 -24.40 -20.99
C PHE A 330 6.99 -25.20 -22.31
N GLY A 331 6.80 -24.50 -23.43
CA GLY A 331 7.12 -25.03 -24.77
C GLY A 331 8.64 -25.20 -24.94
N ALA A 332 9.07 -26.13 -25.77
CA ALA A 332 10.49 -26.39 -26.04
C ALA A 332 11.25 -25.17 -26.61
N ASN A 333 10.55 -24.12 -27.03
CA ASN A 333 11.10 -22.95 -27.73
C ASN A 333 10.90 -21.62 -27.01
N GLU A 334 10.50 -21.60 -25.75
CA GLU A 334 10.22 -20.35 -25.05
C GLU A 334 11.51 -19.62 -24.55
N GLY A 335 12.67 -20.23 -24.72
CA GLY A 335 13.97 -19.60 -24.37
C GLY A 335 14.19 -19.41 -22.87
N VAL A 336 13.40 -20.07 -22.02
CA VAL A 336 13.57 -20.04 -20.56
C VAL A 336 14.20 -21.36 -20.11
N ILE A 337 15.31 -21.28 -19.37
CA ILE A 337 15.98 -22.43 -18.78
C ILE A 337 15.86 -22.33 -17.26
N LEU A 338 15.39 -23.41 -16.64
CA LEU A 338 15.27 -23.51 -15.19
C LEU A 338 16.50 -24.22 -14.62
N ILE A 339 17.21 -23.57 -13.72
CA ILE A 339 18.30 -24.18 -12.94
C ILE A 339 17.84 -24.22 -11.48
N ALA A 340 17.94 -25.38 -10.85
CA ALA A 340 17.72 -25.48 -9.39
C ALA A 340 18.96 -26.01 -8.69
N ALA A 341 19.14 -25.67 -7.43
CA ALA A 341 20.22 -26.18 -6.60
C ALA A 341 19.69 -26.83 -5.32
N THR A 342 20.31 -27.94 -4.92
CA THR A 342 20.04 -28.62 -3.64
C THR A 342 21.29 -29.24 -3.07
N ASN A 343 21.34 -29.30 -1.74
CA ASN A 343 22.33 -30.06 -1.00
C ASN A 343 21.84 -31.49 -0.65
N ARG A 344 20.54 -31.74 -0.89
CA ARG A 344 19.84 -32.95 -0.46
C ARG A 344 18.96 -33.52 -1.57
N PRO A 345 19.55 -34.13 -2.59
CA PRO A 345 18.77 -34.73 -3.67
C PRO A 345 17.90 -35.91 -3.22
N ASP A 346 18.26 -36.55 -2.12
CA ASP A 346 17.58 -37.70 -1.50
C ASP A 346 16.15 -37.39 -1.02
N VAL A 347 15.89 -36.14 -0.68
CA VAL A 347 14.57 -35.72 -0.15
C VAL A 347 13.62 -35.18 -1.22
N LEU A 348 14.09 -35.01 -2.46
CA LEU A 348 13.27 -34.44 -3.53
C LEU A 348 12.17 -35.38 -3.99
N ASP A 349 11.01 -34.81 -4.34
CA ASP A 349 9.91 -35.56 -4.95
C ASP A 349 10.33 -36.08 -6.34
N PRO A 350 10.20 -37.40 -6.61
CA PRO A 350 10.55 -37.98 -7.90
C PRO A 350 9.84 -37.33 -9.09
N ALA A 351 8.70 -36.67 -8.87
CA ALA A 351 7.98 -35.94 -9.90
C ALA A 351 8.80 -34.79 -10.50
N LEU A 352 9.71 -34.19 -9.75
CA LEU A 352 10.60 -33.13 -10.23
C LEU A 352 11.64 -33.67 -11.23
N MET A 353 12.03 -34.95 -11.08
CA MET A 353 13.10 -35.59 -11.87
C MET A 353 12.55 -36.25 -13.14
N ARG A 354 11.25 -36.09 -13.45
CA ARG A 354 10.67 -36.68 -14.66
C ARG A 354 11.13 -35.92 -15.91
N PRO A 355 11.31 -36.62 -17.06
CA PRO A 355 11.63 -35.98 -18.32
C PRO A 355 10.67 -34.82 -18.66
N GLY A 356 11.22 -33.72 -19.14
CA GLY A 356 10.50 -32.47 -19.40
C GLY A 356 10.50 -31.48 -18.22
N ARG A 357 11.15 -31.84 -17.10
CA ARG A 357 11.30 -31.00 -15.89
C ARG A 357 12.78 -30.81 -15.60
N PHE A 358 13.33 -31.43 -14.53
CA PHE A 358 14.78 -31.47 -14.30
C PHE A 358 15.38 -32.67 -15.06
N ASP A 359 15.59 -32.49 -16.34
CA ASP A 359 16.05 -33.55 -17.25
C ASP A 359 17.53 -33.90 -17.02
N ARG A 360 18.27 -32.97 -16.48
CA ARG A 360 19.72 -33.07 -16.30
C ARG A 360 20.09 -32.83 -14.83
N GLN A 361 20.97 -33.66 -14.34
CA GLN A 361 21.55 -33.52 -13.01
C GLN A 361 23.03 -33.30 -13.15
N VAL A 362 23.56 -32.20 -12.65
CA VAL A 362 25.00 -31.85 -12.61
C VAL A 362 25.46 -31.90 -11.18
N VAL A 363 26.47 -32.72 -10.92
CA VAL A 363 27.02 -32.93 -9.57
C VAL A 363 28.20 -32.00 -9.36
N VAL A 364 28.04 -30.98 -8.52
CA VAL A 364 29.10 -30.03 -8.13
C VAL A 364 29.81 -30.58 -6.89
N SER A 365 30.88 -31.31 -7.13
CA SER A 365 31.65 -32.01 -6.11
C SER A 365 32.62 -31.11 -5.34
N TYR A 366 33.30 -31.67 -4.33
CA TYR A 366 34.43 -30.99 -3.70
C TYR A 366 35.53 -30.73 -4.73
N PRO A 367 36.18 -29.54 -4.72
CA PRO A 367 37.22 -29.23 -5.67
C PRO A 367 38.45 -30.13 -5.45
N ASP A 368 39.07 -30.58 -6.55
CA ASP A 368 40.34 -31.27 -6.55
C ASP A 368 41.50 -30.33 -6.12
N VAL A 369 42.72 -30.81 -6.08
CA VAL A 369 43.88 -29.99 -5.67
C VAL A 369 44.09 -28.78 -6.58
N ASN A 370 43.88 -28.97 -7.89
CA ASN A 370 44.05 -27.88 -8.86
C ASN A 370 42.91 -26.87 -8.76
N GLY A 371 41.70 -27.36 -8.58
CA GLY A 371 40.54 -26.52 -8.33
C GLY A 371 40.70 -25.70 -7.04
N ARG A 372 41.17 -26.29 -5.94
CA ARG A 372 41.44 -25.55 -4.71
C ARG A 372 42.54 -24.49 -4.90
N GLU A 373 43.62 -24.80 -5.61
CA GLU A 373 44.65 -23.81 -5.94
C GLU A 373 44.08 -22.66 -6.76
N ALA A 374 43.23 -22.94 -7.78
CA ALA A 374 42.59 -21.94 -8.59
C ALA A 374 41.61 -21.06 -7.77
N ILE A 375 40.79 -21.66 -6.88
CA ILE A 375 39.91 -20.93 -5.95
C ILE A 375 40.72 -20.02 -5.03
N LEU A 376 41.80 -20.53 -4.41
CA LEU A 376 42.70 -19.73 -3.56
C LEU A 376 43.26 -18.53 -4.34
N ARG A 377 43.68 -18.72 -5.60
CA ARG A 377 44.16 -17.61 -6.46
C ARG A 377 43.08 -16.53 -6.69
N VAL A 378 41.84 -16.93 -6.91
CA VAL A 378 40.74 -15.99 -7.08
C VAL A 378 40.55 -15.16 -5.81
N HIS A 379 40.48 -15.78 -4.64
CA HIS A 379 40.30 -15.09 -3.36
C HIS A 379 41.54 -14.30 -2.90
N ALA A 380 42.71 -14.63 -3.44
CA ALA A 380 43.98 -13.91 -3.19
C ALA A 380 44.14 -12.64 -4.01
N ARG A 381 43.41 -12.46 -5.14
CA ARG A 381 43.61 -11.34 -6.09
C ARG A 381 43.62 -9.96 -5.44
N LYS A 382 42.92 -9.76 -4.35
CA LYS A 382 42.77 -8.47 -3.63
C LYS A 382 43.48 -8.46 -2.28
N LYS A 383 44.32 -9.46 -1.99
CA LYS A 383 44.96 -9.62 -0.69
C LYS A 383 46.48 -9.59 -0.85
N PRO A 384 47.22 -8.81 -0.02
CA PRO A 384 48.68 -8.74 -0.10
C PRO A 384 49.29 -10.03 0.53
N LEU A 385 49.67 -10.99 -0.30
CA LEU A 385 50.39 -12.19 0.14
C LEU A 385 51.87 -11.92 0.25
N ALA A 386 52.51 -12.52 1.25
CA ALA A 386 53.96 -12.51 1.35
C ALA A 386 54.60 -13.44 0.28
N PRO A 387 55.84 -13.19 -0.17
CA PRO A 387 56.46 -13.96 -1.23
C PRO A 387 56.68 -15.44 -0.89
N ASP A 388 56.69 -15.79 0.38
CA ASP A 388 56.87 -17.15 0.91
C ASP A 388 55.56 -17.97 0.91
N VAL A 389 54.42 -17.34 0.66
CA VAL A 389 53.12 -18.04 0.61
C VAL A 389 52.98 -18.82 -0.70
N ASN A 390 52.91 -20.15 -0.57
CA ASN A 390 52.69 -21.03 -1.71
C ASN A 390 51.28 -21.61 -1.70
N LEU A 391 50.37 -21.04 -2.55
CA LEU A 391 48.99 -21.47 -2.66
C LEU A 391 48.82 -22.93 -3.06
N LYS A 392 49.76 -23.49 -3.82
CA LYS A 392 49.73 -24.90 -4.21
C LYS A 392 49.98 -25.84 -3.00
N THR A 393 50.84 -25.42 -2.09
CA THR A 393 51.08 -26.17 -0.84
C THR A 393 49.82 -26.11 0.04
N ILE A 394 49.21 -24.92 0.17
CA ILE A 394 47.96 -24.74 0.91
C ILE A 394 46.85 -25.61 0.31
N ALA A 395 46.72 -25.64 -1.02
CA ALA A 395 45.72 -26.47 -1.71
C ALA A 395 45.89 -27.97 -1.42
N LYS A 396 47.16 -28.45 -1.25
CA LYS A 396 47.43 -29.85 -0.87
C LYS A 396 47.01 -30.17 0.56
N THR A 397 47.21 -29.23 1.48
CA THR A 397 46.90 -29.41 2.91
C THR A 397 45.41 -29.20 3.24
N THR A 398 44.65 -28.58 2.36
CA THR A 398 43.19 -28.28 2.54
C THR A 398 42.32 -29.32 1.86
N ALA A 399 42.68 -30.61 1.93
CA ALA A 399 41.85 -31.68 1.38
C ALA A 399 40.44 -31.66 2.03
N GLY A 400 39.39 -31.77 1.20
CA GLY A 400 37.97 -31.72 1.65
C GLY A 400 37.40 -30.32 1.89
N PHE A 401 38.17 -29.25 1.69
CA PHE A 401 37.66 -27.89 1.79
C PHE A 401 36.83 -27.54 0.54
N THR A 402 35.71 -26.88 0.80
CA THR A 402 34.86 -26.29 -0.23
C THR A 402 35.37 -24.91 -0.68
N GLY A 403 34.78 -24.34 -1.71
CA GLY A 403 35.09 -22.98 -2.12
C GLY A 403 34.85 -21.94 -1.01
N ALA A 404 33.79 -22.10 -0.24
CA ALA A 404 33.45 -21.22 0.89
C ALA A 404 34.48 -21.39 2.04
N ASP A 405 34.94 -22.60 2.31
CA ASP A 405 35.98 -22.84 3.34
C ASP A 405 37.30 -22.16 2.95
N LEU A 406 37.68 -22.24 1.68
CA LEU A 406 38.90 -21.61 1.16
C LEU A 406 38.81 -20.08 1.16
N GLU A 407 37.62 -19.52 0.85
CA GLU A 407 37.34 -18.08 0.99
C GLU A 407 37.52 -17.63 2.45
N ASN A 408 36.92 -18.40 3.39
CA ASN A 408 37.00 -18.10 4.81
C ASN A 408 38.44 -18.23 5.30
N LEU A 409 39.19 -19.26 4.90
CA LEU A 409 40.62 -19.42 5.21
C LEU A 409 41.42 -18.17 4.84
N MET A 410 41.22 -17.68 3.62
CA MET A 410 41.92 -16.49 3.12
C MET A 410 41.49 -15.22 3.86
N ASN A 411 40.24 -15.14 4.30
CA ASN A 411 39.71 -14.02 5.07
C ASN A 411 40.26 -14.03 6.50
N GLU A 412 40.25 -15.17 7.17
CA GLU A 412 40.80 -15.33 8.52
C GLU A 412 42.28 -15.03 8.57
N ALA A 413 43.05 -15.52 7.59
CA ALA A 413 44.48 -15.22 7.46
C ALA A 413 44.72 -13.68 7.34
N ALA A 414 43.86 -12.99 6.59
CA ALA A 414 43.94 -11.53 6.48
C ALA A 414 43.59 -10.81 7.80
N ILE A 415 42.57 -11.28 8.52
CA ILE A 415 42.16 -10.73 9.83
C ILE A 415 43.26 -10.90 10.86
N ILE A 416 43.87 -12.10 10.94
CA ILE A 416 44.97 -12.37 11.87
C ILE A 416 46.19 -11.49 11.55
N SER A 417 46.52 -11.35 10.27
CA SER A 417 47.65 -10.50 9.84
C SER A 417 47.41 -9.04 10.19
N ALA A 418 46.18 -8.54 10.02
CA ALA A 418 45.80 -7.18 10.39
C ALA A 418 45.86 -6.96 11.91
N ARG A 419 45.40 -7.93 12.71
CA ARG A 419 45.44 -7.86 14.18
C ARG A 419 46.89 -7.80 14.69
N ASP A 420 47.81 -8.53 14.02
CA ASP A 420 49.23 -8.54 14.34
C ASP A 420 50.00 -7.35 13.72
N ASN A 421 49.31 -6.37 13.11
CA ASN A 421 49.90 -5.23 12.41
C ASN A 421 50.89 -5.62 11.30
N ARG A 422 50.68 -6.76 10.66
CA ARG A 422 51.51 -7.23 9.55
C ARG A 422 51.04 -6.55 8.24
N ARG A 423 52.03 -6.27 7.35
CA ARG A 423 51.73 -5.68 6.02
C ARG A 423 51.32 -6.74 4.99
N PHE A 424 51.65 -8.00 5.23
CA PHE A 424 51.41 -9.11 4.31
C PHE A 424 50.83 -10.29 5.07
N ILE A 425 50.01 -11.07 4.39
CA ILE A 425 49.48 -12.36 4.86
C ILE A 425 50.58 -13.40 4.68
N ARG A 426 50.85 -14.13 5.74
CA ARG A 426 51.85 -15.23 5.78
C ARG A 426 51.18 -16.53 6.12
#